data_8e35edd42b7c473c5656d3467be1d244
#
_entry.id   8e35edd42b7c473c5656d3467be1d244
#
_cell.length_a   1.000
_cell.length_b   1.000
_cell.length_c   1.000
_cell.angle_alpha   90.00
_cell.angle_beta   90.00
_cell.angle_gamma   90.00
#
_symmetry.space_group_name_H-M   'P 1'
#
loop_
_entity.id
_entity.type
_entity.pdbx_description
1 polymer ?
#
loop_
_entity_poly.entity_id
_entity_poly.type
_entity_poly.pdbx_seq_one_letter_code
_entity_poly.pdbx_strand_id
1 'polypeptide(L)'
;MPSYMPVSIFIEKVGDLNDQTKMRRIKSLIEKFENEPNNMGATFTHFWLRDYEQYLASEIVEEEEEEIIEENKTIKNKTKIKQQLFGYTQMSSFLEWPEYRHWNGFLRFNKKDGHLERFFVITAFHGPSLVEWNSRAHLLGRWRQIVDNYTDLGAFVWVEESQFLDQIETLVPATVQSSIATLLCMSIVCSLFMSNVFTVAIATICIVSICLGAFGLLVLWGIDLDPISMATTIMSIGFSVDFPAHVTYHYYRCSNPEQRVHEALLAIGFPLLQCGMSTILFVLCLLFVNTYMSEVFVKSMFLVVSLGLIHGLFVVPSMLCALSNINLLLESIKTQFFVSSKNRPFSANAKRKNSINSYKLQRKSSSKLVISVVGPG
;
A
#
# COMPACT_ATOMS: atom_id res chain seq x y z
N MET A 1 23.42 -2.00 -2.14
CA MET A 1 23.11 -1.14 -3.31
C MET A 1 24.29 -0.23 -3.61
N PRO A 2 24.48 0.19 -4.87
CA PRO A 2 25.51 1.17 -5.19
C PRO A 2 25.17 2.51 -4.52
N SER A 3 26.20 3.17 -4.00
CA SER A 3 26.12 4.53 -3.44
C SER A 3 26.11 5.62 -4.52
N TYR A 4 25.93 5.24 -5.77
CA TYR A 4 25.93 6.09 -6.95
C TYR A 4 24.62 5.94 -7.72
N MET A 5 24.08 7.06 -8.21
CA MET A 5 22.80 7.08 -8.93
C MET A 5 22.83 8.13 -10.05
N PRO A 6 22.78 7.71 -11.32
CA PRO A 6 22.61 8.61 -12.43
C PRO A 6 21.16 9.10 -12.51
N VAL A 7 20.97 10.36 -12.76
CA VAL A 7 19.67 11.03 -12.88
C VAL A 7 19.58 11.71 -14.24
N SER A 8 18.58 11.36 -15.02
CA SER A 8 18.31 11.96 -16.32
C SER A 8 17.22 13.02 -16.20
N ILE A 9 17.52 14.23 -16.64
CA ILE A 9 16.61 15.36 -16.66
C ILE A 9 16.22 15.60 -18.12
N PHE A 10 14.97 15.33 -18.45
CA PHE A 10 14.42 15.53 -19.79
C PHE A 10 13.81 16.91 -19.91
N ILE A 11 14.02 17.56 -21.06
CA ILE A 11 13.43 18.84 -21.42
C ILE A 11 12.71 18.66 -22.76
N GLU A 12 11.38 18.71 -22.74
CA GLU A 12 10.55 18.43 -23.91
C GLU A 12 10.12 19.69 -24.69
N LYS A 13 10.10 20.85 -24.04
CA LYS A 13 9.68 22.12 -24.66
C LYS A 13 10.85 23.08 -24.71
N VAL A 14 11.82 22.75 -25.53
CA VAL A 14 13.04 23.57 -25.68
C VAL A 14 12.71 24.95 -26.23
N GLY A 15 11.87 25.02 -27.27
CA GLY A 15 11.51 26.25 -27.97
C GLY A 15 12.68 26.85 -28.72
N ASP A 16 12.70 28.18 -28.84
CA ASP A 16 13.82 28.89 -29.49
C ASP A 16 14.95 29.06 -28.48
N LEU A 17 16.10 28.45 -28.77
CA LEU A 17 17.32 28.54 -27.97
C LEU A 17 18.00 29.92 -28.07
N ASN A 18 17.65 30.73 -29.06
CA ASN A 18 18.12 32.10 -29.17
C ASN A 18 17.45 33.05 -28.16
N ASP A 19 16.32 32.59 -27.55
CA ASP A 19 15.66 33.31 -26.45
C ASP A 19 16.52 33.22 -25.17
N GLN A 20 17.15 34.29 -24.81
CA GLN A 20 18.00 34.37 -23.60
C GLN A 20 17.25 34.07 -22.32
N THR A 21 15.95 34.30 -22.27
CA THR A 21 15.15 34.02 -21.09
C THR A 21 14.98 32.51 -20.87
N LYS A 22 14.66 31.77 -21.93
CA LYS A 22 14.58 30.30 -21.90
C LYS A 22 15.93 29.68 -21.63
N MET A 23 16.97 30.18 -22.29
CA MET A 23 18.31 29.69 -22.08
C MET A 23 18.79 29.85 -20.61
N ARG A 24 18.50 30.97 -19.99
CA ARG A 24 18.78 31.19 -18.56
C ARG A 24 18.00 30.24 -17.68
N ARG A 25 16.73 29.96 -18.01
CA ARG A 25 15.91 29.02 -17.24
C ARG A 25 16.43 27.60 -17.34
N ILE A 26 16.85 27.16 -18.53
CA ILE A 26 17.49 25.84 -18.72
C ILE A 26 18.75 25.73 -17.86
N LYS A 27 19.65 26.71 -17.95
CA LYS A 27 20.88 26.74 -17.15
C LYS A 27 20.58 26.77 -15.64
N SER A 28 19.60 27.58 -15.22
CA SER A 28 19.20 27.67 -13.81
C SER A 28 18.59 26.36 -13.29
N LEU A 29 17.89 25.59 -14.12
CA LEU A 29 17.41 24.26 -13.75
C LEU A 29 18.59 23.32 -13.47
N ILE A 30 19.54 23.24 -14.38
CA ILE A 30 20.70 22.34 -14.21
C ILE A 30 21.56 22.77 -13.02
N GLU A 31 21.80 24.05 -12.85
CA GLU A 31 22.53 24.59 -11.70
C GLU A 31 21.88 24.25 -10.36
N LYS A 32 20.54 24.26 -10.29
CA LYS A 32 19.82 23.81 -9.09
C LYS A 32 20.07 22.34 -8.78
N PHE A 33 20.11 21.47 -9.79
CA PHE A 33 20.44 20.07 -9.57
C PHE A 33 21.89 19.88 -9.13
N GLU A 34 22.81 20.63 -9.68
CA GLU A 34 24.23 20.58 -9.32
C GLU A 34 24.50 21.07 -7.90
N ASN A 35 23.68 22.01 -7.40
CA ASN A 35 23.77 22.52 -6.04
C ASN A 35 22.98 21.67 -5.01
N GLU A 36 22.28 20.63 -5.46
CA GLU A 36 21.60 19.71 -4.54
C GLU A 36 22.59 18.90 -3.70
N PRO A 37 22.27 18.62 -2.43
CA PRO A 37 23.09 17.77 -1.58
C PRO A 37 23.36 16.41 -2.22
N ASN A 38 24.59 15.94 -2.11
CA ASN A 38 25.07 14.66 -2.69
C ASN A 38 25.19 14.64 -4.22
N ASN A 39 24.96 15.75 -4.93
CA ASN A 39 25.32 15.84 -6.35
C ASN A 39 26.85 15.88 -6.50
N MET A 40 27.35 15.24 -7.52
CA MET A 40 28.80 15.21 -7.82
C MET A 40 29.30 16.47 -8.52
N GLY A 41 28.44 17.44 -8.78
CA GLY A 41 28.75 18.74 -9.34
C GLY A 41 28.86 18.76 -10.88
N ALA A 42 29.24 19.90 -11.38
CA ALA A 42 29.29 20.19 -12.83
C ALA A 42 30.19 19.25 -13.65
N THR A 43 31.24 18.73 -13.04
CA THR A 43 32.20 17.81 -13.71
C THR A 43 31.53 16.45 -14.06
N PHE A 44 30.54 16.04 -13.29
CA PHE A 44 29.82 14.79 -13.52
C PHE A 44 28.43 15.01 -14.14
N THR A 45 28.15 16.25 -14.57
CA THR A 45 26.92 16.60 -15.27
C THR A 45 27.18 16.66 -16.76
N HIS A 46 26.62 15.70 -17.51
CA HIS A 46 26.69 15.66 -18.96
C HIS A 46 25.65 16.62 -19.55
N PHE A 47 26.07 17.84 -19.86
CA PHE A 47 25.21 18.89 -20.38
C PHE A 47 25.82 19.45 -21.69
N TRP A 48 25.25 19.03 -22.82
CA TRP A 48 25.67 19.32 -24.15
C TRP A 48 25.89 20.83 -24.43
N LEU A 49 25.11 21.67 -23.78
CA LEU A 49 25.18 23.13 -24.01
C LEU A 49 26.50 23.73 -23.58
N ARG A 50 27.20 23.19 -22.59
CA ARG A 50 28.51 23.64 -22.15
C ARG A 50 29.57 23.36 -23.24
N ASP A 51 29.52 22.16 -23.79
CA ASP A 51 30.42 21.75 -24.85
C ASP A 51 30.15 22.53 -26.14
N TYR A 52 28.87 22.80 -26.42
CA TYR A 52 28.47 23.62 -27.54
C TYR A 52 28.93 25.07 -27.41
N GLU A 53 28.84 25.67 -26.23
CA GLU A 53 29.37 27.01 -25.95
C GLU A 53 30.90 27.05 -26.10
N GLN A 54 31.60 25.99 -25.72
CA GLN A 54 33.04 25.86 -25.89
C GLN A 54 33.42 25.72 -27.37
N TYR A 55 32.66 24.91 -28.13
CA TYR A 55 32.79 24.76 -29.57
C TYR A 55 32.63 26.11 -30.29
N LEU A 56 31.57 26.86 -29.97
CA LEU A 56 31.36 28.19 -30.55
C LEU A 56 32.47 29.18 -30.21
N ALA A 57 33.03 29.09 -29.01
CA ALA A 57 34.14 29.93 -28.61
C ALA A 57 35.41 29.62 -29.42
N SER A 58 35.68 28.34 -29.74
CA SER A 58 36.82 27.95 -30.59
C SER A 58 36.65 28.38 -32.06
N GLU A 59 35.42 28.24 -32.63
CA GLU A 59 35.15 28.75 -33.97
C GLU A 59 35.38 30.27 -34.10
N ILE A 60 34.94 31.04 -33.09
CA ILE A 60 35.15 32.50 -33.10
C ILE A 60 36.64 32.84 -33.05
N VAL A 61 37.45 32.10 -32.31
CA VAL A 61 38.91 32.33 -32.23
C VAL A 61 39.59 31.99 -33.56
N GLU A 62 39.18 30.89 -34.21
CA GLU A 62 39.71 30.50 -35.51
C GLU A 62 39.35 31.54 -36.60
N GLU A 63 38.09 32.03 -36.60
CA GLU A 63 37.67 33.12 -37.53
C GLU A 63 38.41 34.43 -37.26
N GLU A 64 38.67 34.79 -35.99
CA GLU A 64 39.45 35.98 -35.66
C GLU A 64 40.94 35.86 -36.08
N GLU A 65 41.55 34.68 -36.03
CA GLU A 65 42.89 34.42 -36.54
C GLU A 65 42.95 34.46 -38.08
N GLU A 66 41.92 33.95 -38.78
CA GLU A 66 41.83 34.06 -40.25
C GLU A 66 41.55 35.50 -40.71
N GLU A 67 40.72 36.28 -40.00
CA GLU A 67 40.43 37.70 -40.33
C GLU A 67 41.64 38.59 -40.13
N ILE A 68 42.62 38.29 -39.25
CA ILE A 68 43.85 39.00 -39.06
C ILE A 68 44.75 38.82 -40.29
N ILE A 69 44.57 37.76 -41.08
CA ILE A 69 45.31 37.45 -42.30
C ILE A 69 44.71 38.18 -43.56
N GLU A 70 43.39 38.46 -43.54
CA GLU A 70 42.60 39.13 -44.58
C GLU A 70 42.04 40.49 -44.11
N GLU A 71 42.88 41.51 -44.10
CA GLU A 71 42.53 42.90 -43.80
C GLU A 71 41.68 43.47 -44.95
N ASN A 72 40.35 43.49 -44.89
CA ASN A 72 39.50 44.47 -45.56
C ASN A 72 38.00 44.05 -45.85
N LYS A 73 37.34 43.19 -45.10
CA LYS A 73 35.86 42.96 -45.30
C LYS A 73 35.13 42.70 -44.01
N THR A 74 34.86 43.95 -43.19
CA THR A 74 34.20 43.59 -42.29
C THR A 74 33.31 43.94 -41.33
N ILE A 75 32.61 44.64 -40.99
CA ILE A 75 31.75 45.01 -39.88
C ILE A 75 30.30 44.44 -40.00
N LYS A 76 29.85 44.12 -41.22
CA LYS A 76 28.47 43.67 -41.48
C LYS A 76 28.22 42.18 -41.18
N ASN A 77 29.24 41.34 -41.18
CA ASN A 77 29.08 39.91 -40.94
C ASN A 77 29.04 39.56 -39.47
N LYS A 78 29.76 40.24 -38.58
CA LYS A 78 29.75 40.00 -37.12
C LYS A 78 28.35 40.15 -36.47
N THR A 79 27.49 41.01 -37.02
CA THR A 79 26.15 41.22 -36.49
C THR A 79 25.17 40.12 -36.94
N LYS A 80 25.39 39.48 -38.10
CA LYS A 80 24.57 38.38 -38.60
C LYS A 80 24.89 37.03 -37.93
N ILE A 81 26.17 36.77 -37.63
CA ILE A 81 26.62 35.55 -36.95
C ILE A 81 26.10 35.51 -35.51
N LYS A 82 26.07 36.64 -34.81
CA LYS A 82 25.48 36.73 -33.47
C LYS A 82 23.99 36.47 -33.41
N GLN A 83 23.24 36.53 -34.53
CA GLN A 83 21.80 36.39 -34.57
C GLN A 83 21.29 34.96 -34.81
N GLN A 84 22.13 33.97 -35.14
CA GLN A 84 21.75 32.59 -35.38
C GLN A 84 22.69 31.59 -34.69
N LEU A 85 23.03 31.85 -33.43
CA LEU A 85 23.94 30.98 -32.66
C LEU A 85 23.45 29.54 -32.54
N PHE A 86 22.15 29.32 -32.60
CA PHE A 86 21.51 28.01 -32.47
C PHE A 86 20.79 27.59 -33.76
N GLY A 87 21.38 27.86 -34.93
CA GLY A 87 20.88 27.38 -36.21
C GLY A 87 21.10 25.88 -36.40
N TYR A 88 20.21 25.22 -37.15
CA TYR A 88 20.33 23.79 -37.47
C TYR A 88 21.69 23.44 -38.12
N THR A 89 22.20 24.29 -39.00
CA THR A 89 23.47 24.07 -39.70
C THR A 89 24.65 24.03 -38.74
N GLN A 90 24.71 24.95 -37.79
CA GLN A 90 25.78 25.01 -36.81
C GLN A 90 25.71 23.86 -35.79
N MET A 91 24.50 23.50 -35.37
CA MET A 91 24.34 22.32 -34.51
C MET A 91 24.67 21.03 -35.25
N SER A 92 24.39 20.92 -36.54
CA SER A 92 24.79 19.77 -37.36
C SER A 92 26.30 19.66 -37.46
N SER A 93 27.01 20.78 -37.75
CA SER A 93 28.47 20.83 -37.78
C SER A 93 29.07 20.40 -36.43
N PHE A 94 28.56 20.91 -35.30
CA PHE A 94 29.00 20.52 -33.98
C PHE A 94 28.87 19.00 -33.75
N LEU A 95 27.76 18.37 -34.19
CA LEU A 95 27.54 16.95 -34.03
C LEU A 95 28.35 16.06 -35.01
N GLU A 96 28.88 16.61 -36.08
CA GLU A 96 29.77 15.91 -37.01
C GLU A 96 31.21 15.80 -36.48
N TRP A 97 31.61 16.68 -35.57
CA TRP A 97 32.93 16.62 -34.95
C TRP A 97 33.12 15.36 -34.13
N PRO A 98 34.25 14.64 -34.27
CA PRO A 98 34.51 13.38 -33.59
C PRO A 98 34.37 13.46 -32.07
N GLU A 99 34.80 14.57 -31.46
CA GLU A 99 34.74 14.80 -30.02
C GLU A 99 33.31 14.96 -29.49
N TYR A 100 32.42 15.58 -30.25
CA TYR A 100 31.07 15.92 -29.84
C TYR A 100 30.00 14.97 -30.39
N ARG A 101 30.38 14.00 -31.23
CA ARG A 101 29.47 13.07 -31.90
C ARG A 101 28.62 12.25 -30.91
N HIS A 102 29.10 12.04 -29.70
CA HIS A 102 28.38 11.32 -28.66
C HIS A 102 27.08 12.02 -28.25
N TRP A 103 26.97 13.35 -28.43
CA TRP A 103 25.77 14.13 -28.15
C TRP A 103 24.59 13.81 -29.06
N ASN A 104 24.78 13.13 -30.20
CA ASN A 104 23.70 12.67 -31.07
C ASN A 104 22.66 11.78 -30.33
N GLY A 105 23.09 11.09 -29.28
CA GLY A 105 22.19 10.26 -28.45
C GLY A 105 21.32 11.08 -27.48
N PHE A 106 21.74 12.29 -27.13
CA PHE A 106 21.12 13.14 -26.12
C PHE A 106 20.14 14.17 -26.72
N LEU A 107 20.29 14.48 -28.00
CA LEU A 107 19.54 15.51 -28.71
C LEU A 107 18.55 14.90 -29.69
N ARG A 108 17.35 15.44 -29.75
CA ARG A 108 16.32 15.03 -30.70
C ARG A 108 15.83 16.21 -31.51
N PHE A 109 16.08 16.16 -32.80
CA PHE A 109 15.67 17.18 -33.77
C PHE A 109 14.35 16.80 -34.43
N ASN A 110 13.55 17.81 -34.71
CA ASN A 110 12.35 17.65 -35.50
C ASN A 110 12.75 17.40 -36.97
N LYS A 111 12.26 16.32 -37.56
CA LYS A 111 12.60 15.92 -38.94
C LYS A 111 12.11 16.90 -40.01
N LYS A 112 11.11 17.75 -39.70
CA LYS A 112 10.51 18.67 -40.67
C LYS A 112 11.23 20.00 -40.70
N ASP A 113 11.53 20.55 -39.52
CA ASP A 113 12.00 21.93 -39.36
C ASP A 113 13.47 22.02 -38.93
N GLY A 114 14.09 20.89 -38.61
CA GLY A 114 15.47 20.82 -38.13
C GLY A 114 15.70 21.46 -36.75
N HIS A 115 14.67 21.94 -36.06
CA HIS A 115 14.81 22.52 -34.74
C HIS A 115 14.99 21.45 -33.66
N LEU A 116 15.74 21.77 -32.60
CA LEU A 116 15.89 20.93 -31.45
C LEU A 116 14.54 20.85 -30.71
N GLU A 117 13.94 19.66 -30.69
CA GLU A 117 12.62 19.42 -30.10
C GLU A 117 12.76 19.13 -28.61
N ARG A 118 13.67 18.23 -28.26
CA ARG A 118 13.91 17.79 -26.89
C ARG A 118 15.34 17.31 -26.70
N PHE A 119 15.78 17.35 -25.46
CA PHE A 119 17.04 16.79 -25.05
C PHE A 119 17.00 16.33 -23.60
N PHE A 120 18.00 15.59 -23.17
CA PHE A 120 18.16 15.26 -21.78
C PHE A 120 19.58 15.52 -21.29
N VAL A 121 19.68 15.73 -20.00
CA VAL A 121 20.93 15.96 -19.27
C VAL A 121 21.08 14.84 -18.24
N ILE A 122 22.28 14.31 -18.09
CA ILE A 122 22.56 13.32 -17.05
C ILE A 122 23.42 13.98 -15.99
N THR A 123 23.00 13.89 -14.74
CA THR A 123 23.79 14.26 -13.57
C THR A 123 23.91 13.08 -12.63
N ALA A 124 24.89 13.10 -11.74
CA ALA A 124 25.15 11.98 -10.84
C ALA A 124 25.09 12.42 -9.38
N PHE A 125 24.48 11.54 -8.58
CA PHE A 125 24.44 11.67 -7.13
C PHE A 125 25.23 10.54 -6.48
N HIS A 126 25.92 10.86 -5.37
CA HIS A 126 26.70 9.91 -4.60
C HIS A 126 26.54 10.16 -3.11
N GLY A 127 26.43 9.08 -2.32
CA GLY A 127 26.38 9.23 -0.85
C GLY A 127 25.72 8.05 -0.15
N PRO A 128 25.90 7.96 1.18
CA PRO A 128 25.33 6.86 1.98
C PRO A 128 23.79 6.87 1.98
N SER A 129 23.15 8.02 1.80
CA SER A 129 21.70 8.13 1.69
C SER A 129 21.11 7.41 0.47
N LEU A 130 21.93 7.13 -0.56
CA LEU A 130 21.49 6.39 -1.75
C LEU A 130 21.50 4.87 -1.56
N VAL A 131 21.97 4.35 -0.45
CA VAL A 131 21.98 2.92 -0.17
C VAL A 131 20.55 2.44 0.20
N GLU A 132 19.78 3.29 0.85
CA GLU A 132 18.44 2.98 1.35
C GLU A 132 17.34 3.39 0.36
N TRP A 133 16.39 2.50 0.11
CA TRP A 133 15.28 2.72 -0.83
C TRP A 133 14.40 3.91 -0.47
N ASN A 134 14.03 4.05 0.81
CA ASN A 134 13.21 5.17 1.28
C ASN A 134 13.89 6.52 1.03
N SER A 135 15.19 6.59 1.30
CA SER A 135 15.98 7.80 1.06
C SER A 135 16.06 8.17 -0.42
N ARG A 136 16.17 7.17 -1.31
CA ARG A 136 16.08 7.38 -2.77
C ARG A 136 14.71 7.90 -3.20
N ALA A 137 13.62 7.32 -2.67
CA ALA A 137 12.27 7.76 -2.98
C ALA A 137 12.07 9.23 -2.59
N HIS A 138 12.50 9.62 -1.39
CA HIS A 138 12.45 11.02 -0.94
C HIS A 138 13.30 11.96 -1.82
N LEU A 139 14.47 11.51 -2.28
CA LEU A 139 15.28 12.29 -3.20
C LEU A 139 14.59 12.47 -4.56
N LEU A 140 14.02 11.42 -5.11
CA LEU A 140 13.25 11.49 -6.35
C LEU A 140 12.07 12.47 -6.23
N GLY A 141 11.33 12.42 -5.11
CA GLY A 141 10.27 13.37 -4.81
C GLY A 141 10.76 14.82 -4.77
N ARG A 142 11.92 15.07 -4.18
CA ARG A 142 12.55 16.40 -4.14
C ARG A 142 12.96 16.87 -5.53
N TRP A 143 13.58 16.02 -6.34
CA TRP A 143 13.95 16.36 -7.72
C TRP A 143 12.73 16.69 -8.59
N ARG A 144 11.64 15.97 -8.42
CA ARG A 144 10.36 16.29 -9.09
C ARG A 144 9.83 17.65 -8.68
N GLN A 145 9.89 18.01 -7.41
CA GLN A 145 9.50 19.34 -6.93
C GLN A 145 10.36 20.46 -7.54
N ILE A 146 11.66 20.20 -7.79
CA ILE A 146 12.53 21.17 -8.48
C ILE A 146 12.02 21.38 -9.90
N VAL A 147 11.73 20.29 -10.63
CA VAL A 147 11.30 20.35 -12.04
C VAL A 147 9.92 20.95 -12.19
N ASP A 148 9.03 20.76 -11.23
CA ASP A 148 7.67 21.33 -11.22
C ASP A 148 7.66 22.87 -11.25
N ASN A 149 8.75 23.50 -10.81
CA ASN A 149 8.93 24.96 -10.96
C ASN A 149 9.29 25.40 -12.40
N TYR A 150 9.54 24.44 -13.31
CA TYR A 150 9.94 24.66 -14.69
C TYR A 150 8.98 24.02 -15.69
N THR A 151 7.69 24.11 -15.43
CA THR A 151 6.62 23.56 -16.29
C THR A 151 6.62 24.13 -17.71
N ASP A 152 7.13 25.35 -17.88
CA ASP A 152 7.31 26.01 -19.17
C ASP A 152 8.31 25.28 -20.08
N LEU A 153 9.28 24.57 -19.51
CA LEU A 153 10.26 23.75 -20.22
C LEU A 153 9.75 22.33 -20.49
N GLY A 154 8.61 21.92 -19.91
CA GLY A 154 8.15 20.54 -19.95
C GLY A 154 9.20 19.58 -19.38
N ALA A 155 9.91 20.03 -18.34
CA ALA A 155 10.98 19.26 -17.76
C ALA A 155 10.43 18.14 -16.85
N PHE A 156 11.07 16.96 -16.88
CA PHE A 156 10.80 15.88 -15.93
C PHE A 156 12.08 15.10 -15.62
N VAL A 157 12.05 14.46 -14.46
CA VAL A 157 13.18 13.63 -13.99
C VAL A 157 12.87 12.16 -14.21
N TRP A 158 13.84 11.45 -14.72
CA TRP A 158 13.80 10.00 -14.86
C TRP A 158 15.03 9.35 -14.24
N VAL A 159 14.77 8.26 -13.54
CA VAL A 159 15.80 7.39 -12.96
C VAL A 159 15.41 5.96 -13.30
N GLU A 160 16.39 5.08 -13.50
CA GLU A 160 16.14 3.70 -13.90
C GLU A 160 15.20 2.98 -12.90
N GLU A 161 15.39 3.24 -11.61
CA GLU A 161 14.59 2.64 -10.55
C GLU A 161 13.30 3.43 -10.21
N SER A 162 12.96 4.48 -10.96
CA SER A 162 11.81 5.35 -10.61
C SER A 162 10.50 4.62 -10.39
N GLN A 163 10.23 3.57 -11.18
CA GLN A 163 9.03 2.75 -11.03
C GLN A 163 8.96 2.03 -9.68
N PHE A 164 10.10 1.50 -9.22
CA PHE A 164 10.19 0.85 -7.91
C PHE A 164 10.11 1.87 -6.77
N LEU A 165 10.75 3.04 -6.95
CA LEU A 165 10.71 4.12 -5.96
C LEU A 165 9.29 4.67 -5.76
N ASP A 166 8.54 4.88 -6.84
CA ASP A 166 7.12 5.30 -6.78
C ASP A 166 6.25 4.24 -6.10
N GLN A 167 6.58 2.98 -6.29
CA GLN A 167 5.85 1.88 -5.68
C GLN A 167 6.08 1.81 -4.16
N ILE A 168 7.27 2.15 -3.68
CA ILE A 168 7.61 2.13 -2.24
C ILE A 168 6.70 3.08 -1.45
N GLU A 169 6.46 4.30 -1.93
CA GLU A 169 5.59 5.26 -1.25
C GLU A 169 4.15 4.77 -1.13
N THR A 170 3.68 4.02 -2.12
CA THR A 170 2.30 3.49 -2.16
C THR A 170 2.17 2.11 -1.54
N LEU A 171 3.29 1.41 -1.29
CA LEU A 171 3.32 0.01 -0.91
C LEU A 171 2.61 -0.24 0.42
N VAL A 172 2.98 0.49 1.47
CA VAL A 172 2.40 0.32 2.81
C VAL A 172 0.92 0.67 2.83
N PRO A 173 0.47 1.85 2.37
CA PRO A 173 -0.96 2.18 2.37
C PRO A 173 -1.77 1.25 1.47
N ALA A 174 -1.25 0.85 0.31
CA ALA A 174 -1.93 -0.08 -0.59
C ALA A 174 -2.07 -1.48 0.06
N THR A 175 -1.04 -1.97 0.73
CA THR A 175 -1.07 -3.27 1.43
C THR A 175 -2.12 -3.25 2.54
N VAL A 176 -2.13 -2.22 3.38
CA VAL A 176 -3.11 -2.08 4.46
C VAL A 176 -4.53 -1.96 3.93
N GLN A 177 -4.74 -1.09 2.93
CA GLN A 177 -6.06 -0.91 2.31
C GLN A 177 -6.58 -2.21 1.67
N SER A 178 -5.74 -2.90 0.90
CA SER A 178 -6.09 -4.17 0.25
C SER A 178 -6.37 -5.27 1.27
N SER A 179 -5.59 -5.34 2.35
CA SER A 179 -5.79 -6.31 3.43
C SER A 179 -7.12 -6.08 4.13
N ILE A 180 -7.45 -4.84 4.49
CA ILE A 180 -8.74 -4.49 5.12
C ILE A 180 -9.90 -4.79 4.17
N ALA A 181 -9.79 -4.38 2.90
CA ALA A 181 -10.83 -4.62 1.91
C ALA A 181 -11.08 -6.12 1.70
N THR A 182 -10.02 -6.93 1.62
CA THR A 182 -10.11 -8.38 1.49
C THR A 182 -10.77 -9.01 2.72
N LEU A 183 -10.35 -8.62 3.93
CA LEU A 183 -10.96 -9.11 5.17
C LEU A 183 -12.44 -8.77 5.27
N LEU A 184 -12.85 -7.55 4.92
CA LEU A 184 -14.24 -7.13 4.89
C LEU A 184 -15.05 -7.93 3.87
N CYS A 185 -14.54 -8.06 2.65
CA CYS A 185 -15.19 -8.85 1.60
C CYS A 185 -15.41 -10.31 2.05
N MET A 186 -14.36 -10.93 2.61
CA MET A 186 -14.44 -12.31 3.09
C MET A 186 -15.39 -12.46 4.28
N SER A 187 -15.43 -11.48 5.20
CA SER A 187 -16.40 -11.48 6.31
C SER A 187 -17.84 -11.38 5.81
N ILE A 188 -18.10 -10.59 4.76
CA ILE A 188 -19.40 -10.49 4.11
C ILE A 188 -19.78 -11.84 3.47
N VAL A 189 -18.86 -12.43 2.69
CA VAL A 189 -19.09 -13.74 2.07
C VAL A 189 -19.36 -14.80 3.12
N CYS A 190 -18.56 -14.87 4.19
CA CYS A 190 -18.78 -15.79 5.30
C CYS A 190 -20.17 -15.59 5.95
N SER A 191 -20.63 -14.34 6.10
CA SER A 191 -21.93 -14.02 6.70
C SER A 191 -23.12 -14.46 5.84
N LEU A 192 -22.94 -14.54 4.51
CA LEU A 192 -23.98 -15.06 3.60
C LEU A 192 -24.19 -16.57 3.75
N PHE A 193 -23.12 -17.31 4.06
CA PHE A 193 -23.19 -18.76 4.22
C PHE A 193 -23.45 -19.22 5.66
N MET A 194 -23.15 -18.38 6.64
CA MET A 194 -23.27 -18.67 8.06
C MET A 194 -24.27 -17.74 8.74
N SER A 195 -25.35 -18.29 9.25
CA SER A 195 -26.44 -17.52 9.87
C SER A 195 -26.08 -16.90 11.23
N ASN A 196 -24.95 -17.30 11.83
CA ASN A 196 -24.58 -16.87 13.17
C ASN A 196 -23.42 -15.89 13.17
N VAL A 197 -23.70 -14.64 13.53
CA VAL A 197 -22.73 -13.54 13.55
C VAL A 197 -21.53 -13.81 14.46
N PHE A 198 -21.72 -14.48 15.58
CA PHE A 198 -20.61 -14.81 16.50
C PHE A 198 -19.57 -15.74 15.87
N THR A 199 -20.01 -16.66 15.05
CA THR A 199 -19.11 -17.59 14.37
C THR A 199 -18.34 -16.92 13.24
N VAL A 200 -19.01 -16.04 12.50
CA VAL A 200 -18.33 -15.18 11.52
C VAL A 200 -17.24 -14.34 12.19
N ALA A 201 -17.55 -13.79 13.38
CA ALA A 201 -16.57 -13.02 14.16
C ALA A 201 -15.36 -13.88 14.57
N ILE A 202 -15.59 -15.12 15.05
CA ILE A 202 -14.51 -16.05 15.40
C ILE A 202 -13.65 -16.37 14.17
N ALA A 203 -14.27 -16.70 13.04
CA ALA A 203 -13.54 -16.97 11.80
C ALA A 203 -12.70 -15.76 11.38
N THR A 204 -13.27 -14.55 11.42
CA THR A 204 -12.54 -13.30 11.07
C THR A 204 -11.36 -13.05 12.02
N ILE A 205 -11.54 -13.25 13.33
CA ILE A 205 -10.46 -13.11 14.31
C ILE A 205 -9.32 -14.11 14.02
N CYS A 206 -9.67 -15.36 13.70
CA CYS A 206 -8.67 -16.38 13.34
C CYS A 206 -7.90 -15.98 12.06
N ILE A 207 -8.58 -15.45 11.04
CA ILE A 207 -7.94 -14.98 9.80
C ILE A 207 -6.98 -13.84 10.11
N VAL A 208 -7.40 -12.86 10.90
CA VAL A 208 -6.50 -11.75 11.32
C VAL A 208 -5.30 -12.28 12.08
N SER A 209 -5.50 -13.27 12.98
CA SER A 209 -4.40 -13.91 13.73
C SER A 209 -3.41 -14.62 12.81
N ILE A 210 -3.88 -15.36 11.79
CA ILE A 210 -3.04 -16.02 10.79
C ILE A 210 -2.22 -14.97 10.02
N CYS A 211 -2.87 -13.90 9.56
CA CYS A 211 -2.21 -12.83 8.80
C CYS A 211 -1.13 -12.14 9.63
N LEU A 212 -1.44 -11.74 10.87
CA LEU A 212 -0.47 -11.11 11.77
C LEU A 212 0.70 -12.05 12.10
N GLY A 213 0.41 -13.34 12.32
CA GLY A 213 1.44 -14.35 12.55
C GLY A 213 2.33 -14.54 11.33
N ALA A 214 1.77 -14.63 10.15
CA ALA A 214 2.52 -14.75 8.90
C ALA A 214 3.43 -13.54 8.65
N PHE A 215 2.92 -12.32 8.82
CA PHE A 215 3.71 -11.10 8.71
C PHE A 215 4.85 -11.05 9.72
N GLY A 216 4.54 -11.32 11.00
CA GLY A 216 5.55 -11.30 12.05
C GLY A 216 6.69 -12.28 11.78
N LEU A 217 6.36 -13.49 11.33
CA LEU A 217 7.37 -14.51 11.00
C LEU A 217 8.16 -14.18 9.73
N LEU A 218 7.56 -13.56 8.72
CA LEU A 218 8.28 -13.09 7.52
C LEU A 218 9.33 -12.04 7.89
N VAL A 219 8.98 -11.08 8.74
CA VAL A 219 9.92 -10.07 9.25
C VAL A 219 11.07 -10.73 10.03
N LEU A 220 10.76 -11.73 10.89
CA LEU A 220 11.79 -12.48 11.62
C LEU A 220 12.71 -13.28 10.67
N TRP A 221 12.23 -13.67 9.50
CA TRP A 221 13.04 -14.33 8.47
C TRP A 221 13.82 -13.35 7.57
N GLY A 222 13.81 -12.05 7.91
CA GLY A 222 14.57 -11.02 7.22
C GLY A 222 14.03 -10.69 5.82
N ILE A 223 12.72 -10.85 5.60
CA ILE A 223 12.08 -10.45 4.36
C ILE A 223 11.58 -9.03 4.51
N ASP A 224 12.12 -8.14 3.70
CA ASP A 224 11.70 -6.75 3.63
C ASP A 224 10.35 -6.60 2.90
N LEU A 225 9.66 -5.50 3.19
CA LEU A 225 8.43 -5.17 2.49
C LEU A 225 8.78 -4.60 1.11
N ASP A 226 8.65 -5.43 0.11
CA ASP A 226 8.82 -5.10 -1.31
C ASP A 226 7.55 -5.44 -2.12
N PRO A 227 7.46 -5.09 -3.40
CA PRO A 227 6.30 -5.41 -4.23
C PRO A 227 5.96 -6.90 -4.29
N ILE A 228 6.97 -7.76 -4.18
CA ILE A 228 6.81 -9.21 -4.22
C ILE A 228 6.21 -9.70 -2.91
N SER A 229 6.77 -9.26 -1.78
CA SER A 229 6.26 -9.60 -0.45
C SER A 229 4.84 -9.06 -0.24
N MET A 230 4.51 -7.88 -0.78
CA MET A 230 3.15 -7.35 -0.81
C MET A 230 2.19 -8.26 -1.57
N ALA A 231 2.54 -8.66 -2.80
CA ALA A 231 1.69 -9.52 -3.62
C ALA A 231 1.46 -10.88 -2.95
N THR A 232 2.52 -11.49 -2.41
CA THR A 232 2.41 -12.76 -1.69
C THR A 232 1.59 -12.66 -0.42
N THR A 233 1.63 -11.51 0.25
CA THR A 233 0.82 -11.23 1.43
C THR A 233 -0.66 -11.14 1.12
N ILE A 234 -1.05 -10.39 0.09
CA ILE A 234 -2.46 -10.30 -0.32
C ILE A 234 -2.98 -11.69 -0.74
N MET A 235 -2.17 -12.45 -1.45
CA MET A 235 -2.49 -13.84 -1.78
C MET A 235 -2.64 -14.71 -0.53
N SER A 236 -1.79 -14.52 0.46
CA SER A 236 -1.80 -15.24 1.73
C SER A 236 -3.08 -14.99 2.53
N ILE A 237 -3.63 -13.78 2.49
CA ILE A 237 -4.92 -13.46 3.12
C ILE A 237 -6.02 -14.32 2.49
N GLY A 238 -6.04 -14.47 1.17
CA GLY A 238 -6.98 -15.35 0.47
C GLY A 238 -6.90 -16.81 0.96
N PHE A 239 -5.71 -17.37 0.99
CA PHE A 239 -5.49 -18.76 1.46
C PHE A 239 -5.80 -18.95 2.94
N SER A 240 -5.58 -17.94 3.78
CA SER A 240 -5.82 -18.05 5.22
C SER A 240 -7.30 -18.21 5.57
N VAL A 241 -8.18 -17.79 4.70
CA VAL A 241 -9.64 -17.86 4.90
C VAL A 241 -10.19 -19.26 4.73
N ASP A 242 -9.63 -20.05 3.81
CA ASP A 242 -10.19 -21.35 3.44
C ASP A 242 -10.25 -22.31 4.61
N PHE A 243 -9.20 -22.39 5.44
CA PHE A 243 -9.14 -23.32 6.56
C PHE A 243 -10.21 -23.05 7.63
N PRO A 244 -10.34 -21.83 8.21
CA PRO A 244 -11.39 -21.50 9.15
C PRO A 244 -12.79 -21.62 8.55
N ALA A 245 -13.00 -21.20 7.30
CA ALA A 245 -14.31 -21.19 6.67
C ALA A 245 -14.86 -22.60 6.49
N HIS A 246 -14.06 -23.55 6.00
CA HIS A 246 -14.48 -24.92 5.81
C HIS A 246 -14.85 -25.61 7.12
N VAL A 247 -14.04 -25.48 8.17
CA VAL A 247 -14.33 -26.06 9.48
C VAL A 247 -15.60 -25.47 10.07
N THR A 248 -15.74 -24.15 9.97
CA THR A 248 -16.89 -23.42 10.49
C THR A 248 -18.18 -23.79 9.76
N TYR A 249 -18.14 -23.94 8.44
CA TYR A 249 -19.29 -24.36 7.63
C TYR A 249 -19.76 -25.76 8.05
N HIS A 250 -18.86 -26.73 8.17
CA HIS A 250 -19.22 -28.09 8.60
C HIS A 250 -19.77 -28.15 10.03
N TYR A 251 -19.23 -27.32 10.94
CA TYR A 251 -19.73 -27.16 12.29
C TYR A 251 -21.23 -26.77 12.33
N TYR A 252 -21.64 -25.89 11.42
CA TYR A 252 -23.05 -25.46 11.36
C TYR A 252 -24.01 -26.47 10.72
N ARG A 253 -23.48 -27.30 9.86
CA ARG A 253 -24.30 -28.30 9.16
C ARG A 253 -24.72 -29.45 10.05
N CYS A 254 -24.04 -29.67 11.19
CA CYS A 254 -24.34 -30.73 12.13
C CYS A 254 -25.52 -30.38 13.02
N SER A 255 -26.48 -31.31 13.12
CA SER A 255 -27.74 -31.13 13.88
C SER A 255 -27.52 -31.22 15.39
N ASN A 256 -26.62 -32.09 15.87
CA ASN A 256 -26.40 -32.35 17.28
C ASN A 256 -25.40 -31.35 17.90
N PRO A 257 -25.84 -30.48 18.85
CA PRO A 257 -24.98 -29.44 19.42
C PRO A 257 -23.71 -29.96 20.10
N GLU A 258 -23.82 -31.09 20.81
CA GLU A 258 -22.70 -31.68 21.58
C GLU A 258 -21.62 -32.34 20.71
N GLN A 259 -22.00 -32.79 19.51
CA GLN A 259 -21.09 -33.52 18.58
C GLN A 259 -20.62 -32.71 17.40
N ARG A 260 -21.05 -31.43 17.29
CA ARG A 260 -20.75 -30.56 16.13
C ARG A 260 -19.29 -30.47 15.78
N VAL A 261 -18.43 -30.29 16.78
CA VAL A 261 -17.00 -30.18 16.55
C VAL A 261 -16.39 -31.50 16.10
N HIS A 262 -16.80 -32.61 16.74
CA HIS A 262 -16.32 -33.93 16.39
C HIS A 262 -16.72 -34.32 14.95
N GLU A 263 -17.97 -34.14 14.60
CA GLU A 263 -18.49 -34.43 13.25
C GLU A 263 -17.87 -33.53 12.19
N ALA A 264 -17.67 -32.22 12.48
CA ALA A 264 -17.02 -31.31 11.59
C ALA A 264 -15.56 -31.70 11.31
N LEU A 265 -14.79 -32.08 12.36
CA LEU A 265 -13.41 -32.52 12.21
C LEU A 265 -13.28 -33.86 11.50
N LEU A 266 -14.23 -34.80 11.74
CA LEU A 266 -14.26 -36.06 10.99
C LEU A 266 -14.56 -35.85 9.50
N ALA A 267 -15.44 -34.90 9.17
CA ALA A 267 -15.83 -34.64 7.79
C ALA A 267 -14.76 -33.93 6.99
N ILE A 268 -14.10 -32.92 7.56
CA ILE A 268 -13.22 -32.04 6.81
C ILE A 268 -11.75 -32.06 7.27
N GLY A 269 -11.43 -32.59 8.47
CA GLY A 269 -10.09 -32.52 9.01
C GLY A 269 -9.05 -33.21 8.16
N PHE A 270 -9.32 -34.45 7.71
CA PHE A 270 -8.38 -35.18 6.85
C PHE A 270 -8.25 -34.56 5.45
N PRO A 271 -9.32 -34.21 4.73
CA PRO A 271 -9.22 -33.48 3.47
C PRO A 271 -8.44 -32.16 3.58
N LEU A 272 -8.65 -31.40 4.67
CA LEU A 272 -7.97 -30.15 4.92
C LEU A 272 -6.45 -30.33 5.11
N LEU A 273 -6.06 -31.36 5.89
CA LEU A 273 -4.67 -31.72 6.08
C LEU A 273 -4.03 -32.14 4.75
N GLN A 274 -4.72 -32.98 3.96
CA GLN A 274 -4.23 -33.44 2.66
C GLN A 274 -4.02 -32.27 1.70
N CYS A 275 -4.96 -31.33 1.63
CA CYS A 275 -4.88 -30.13 0.80
C CYS A 275 -3.69 -29.25 1.22
N GLY A 276 -3.54 -28.99 2.52
CA GLY A 276 -2.43 -28.18 3.03
C GLY A 276 -1.06 -28.83 2.78
N MET A 277 -0.94 -30.13 3.01
CA MET A 277 0.31 -30.89 2.72
C MET A 277 0.64 -30.91 1.23
N SER A 278 -0.36 -31.07 0.35
CA SER A 278 -0.19 -31.01 -1.09
C SER A 278 0.29 -29.65 -1.54
N THR A 279 -0.27 -28.56 -0.98
CA THR A 279 0.16 -27.18 -1.27
C THR A 279 1.59 -26.92 -0.82
N ILE A 280 1.95 -27.36 0.39
CA ILE A 280 3.33 -27.23 0.89
C ILE A 280 4.30 -27.98 -0.02
N LEU A 281 3.98 -29.23 -0.40
CA LEU A 281 4.84 -30.03 -1.28
C LEU A 281 5.01 -29.38 -2.65
N PHE A 282 3.95 -28.83 -3.24
CA PHE A 282 4.00 -28.10 -4.49
C PHE A 282 4.90 -26.87 -4.39
N VAL A 283 4.74 -26.07 -3.34
CA VAL A 283 5.51 -24.84 -3.17
C VAL A 283 7.00 -25.15 -2.90
N LEU A 284 7.32 -26.23 -2.20
CA LEU A 284 8.70 -26.66 -1.98
C LEU A 284 9.46 -26.98 -3.28
N CYS A 285 8.77 -27.35 -4.34
CA CYS A 285 9.42 -27.53 -5.66
C CYS A 285 10.05 -26.24 -6.19
N LEU A 286 9.55 -25.06 -5.81
CA LEU A 286 10.11 -23.78 -6.20
C LEU A 286 11.47 -23.47 -5.53
N LEU A 287 11.86 -24.19 -4.47
CA LEU A 287 13.19 -24.04 -3.87
C LEU A 287 14.35 -24.42 -4.82
N PHE A 288 14.06 -25.21 -5.86
CA PHE A 288 15.07 -25.53 -6.87
C PHE A 288 15.38 -24.34 -7.79
N VAL A 289 14.56 -23.28 -7.75
CA VAL A 289 14.75 -22.04 -8.51
C VAL A 289 15.39 -20.99 -7.61
N ASN A 290 16.69 -20.76 -7.76
CA ASN A 290 17.46 -19.81 -6.95
C ASN A 290 17.17 -18.36 -7.37
N THR A 291 15.98 -17.86 -7.05
CA THR A 291 15.61 -16.46 -7.21
C THR A 291 15.02 -15.92 -5.91
N TYR A 292 15.30 -14.67 -5.60
CA TYR A 292 14.73 -14.00 -4.43
C TYR A 292 13.19 -14.08 -4.41
N MET A 293 12.57 -13.92 -5.58
CA MET A 293 11.12 -14.03 -5.73
C MET A 293 10.58 -15.40 -5.31
N SER A 294 11.25 -16.49 -5.72
CA SER A 294 10.88 -17.85 -5.32
C SER A 294 11.04 -18.07 -3.81
N GLU A 295 12.11 -17.55 -3.25
CA GLU A 295 12.37 -17.67 -1.81
C GLU A 295 11.29 -16.98 -0.97
N VAL A 296 10.95 -15.73 -1.30
CA VAL A 296 9.88 -14.97 -0.61
C VAL A 296 8.54 -15.69 -0.74
N PHE A 297 8.21 -16.17 -1.95
CA PHE A 297 6.97 -16.88 -2.21
C PHE A 297 6.88 -18.19 -1.41
N VAL A 298 7.92 -19.01 -1.42
CA VAL A 298 7.96 -20.28 -0.67
C VAL A 298 7.82 -20.05 0.83
N LYS A 299 8.58 -19.10 1.38
CA LYS A 299 8.53 -18.76 2.80
C LYS A 299 7.14 -18.30 3.22
N SER A 300 6.54 -17.37 2.46
CA SER A 300 5.21 -16.83 2.77
C SER A 300 4.12 -17.90 2.68
N MET A 301 4.10 -18.69 1.61
CA MET A 301 3.10 -19.74 1.43
C MET A 301 3.23 -20.86 2.46
N PHE A 302 4.44 -21.29 2.78
CA PHE A 302 4.69 -22.27 3.82
C PHE A 302 4.15 -21.82 5.18
N LEU A 303 4.43 -20.57 5.56
CA LEU A 303 3.94 -19.98 6.80
C LEU A 303 2.41 -19.93 6.86
N VAL A 304 1.80 -19.40 5.81
CA VAL A 304 0.35 -19.20 5.79
C VAL A 304 -0.41 -20.52 5.82
N VAL A 305 0.02 -21.50 5.02
CA VAL A 305 -0.62 -22.83 5.01
C VAL A 305 -0.42 -23.53 6.35
N SER A 306 0.79 -23.47 6.94
CA SER A 306 1.06 -24.08 8.24
C SER A 306 0.24 -23.43 9.36
N LEU A 307 0.23 -22.10 9.43
CA LEU A 307 -0.60 -21.35 10.39
C LEU A 307 -2.09 -21.58 10.15
N GLY A 308 -2.51 -21.62 8.87
CA GLY A 308 -3.90 -21.93 8.49
C GLY A 308 -4.35 -23.29 8.96
N LEU A 309 -3.53 -24.34 8.80
CA LEU A 309 -3.80 -25.68 9.30
C LEU A 309 -3.89 -25.70 10.83
N ILE A 310 -2.98 -25.06 11.53
CA ILE A 310 -2.99 -24.97 13.00
C ILE A 310 -4.28 -24.26 13.46
N HIS A 311 -4.61 -23.13 12.87
CA HIS A 311 -5.83 -22.40 13.24
C HIS A 311 -7.09 -23.17 12.86
N GLY A 312 -7.15 -23.77 11.69
CA GLY A 312 -8.33 -24.50 11.21
C GLY A 312 -8.61 -25.77 12.02
N LEU A 313 -7.54 -26.54 12.37
CA LEU A 313 -7.70 -27.84 13.05
C LEU A 313 -7.74 -27.74 14.57
N PHE A 314 -7.11 -26.73 15.19
CA PHE A 314 -7.01 -26.61 16.64
C PHE A 314 -7.69 -25.35 17.18
N VAL A 315 -7.36 -24.16 16.68
CA VAL A 315 -7.83 -22.89 17.24
C VAL A 315 -9.33 -22.69 16.99
N VAL A 316 -9.78 -22.86 15.75
CA VAL A 316 -11.21 -22.68 15.38
C VAL A 316 -12.11 -23.67 16.14
N PRO A 317 -11.85 -24.99 16.15
CA PRO A 317 -12.67 -25.92 16.93
C PRO A 317 -12.69 -25.60 18.41
N SER A 318 -11.56 -25.22 19.00
CA SER A 318 -11.48 -24.86 20.43
C SER A 318 -12.30 -23.62 20.75
N MET A 319 -12.24 -22.59 19.91
CA MET A 319 -13.04 -21.36 20.04
C MET A 319 -14.53 -21.63 19.89
N LEU A 320 -14.90 -22.48 18.93
CA LEU A 320 -16.31 -22.89 18.73
C LEU A 320 -16.85 -23.70 19.92
N CYS A 321 -16.07 -24.61 20.51
CA CYS A 321 -16.42 -25.30 21.75
C CYS A 321 -16.63 -24.32 22.91
N ALA A 322 -15.70 -23.39 23.10
CA ALA A 322 -15.82 -22.38 24.15
C ALA A 322 -17.08 -21.52 23.99
N LEU A 323 -17.37 -21.09 22.76
CA LEU A 323 -18.60 -20.33 22.45
C LEU A 323 -19.88 -21.13 22.73
N SER A 324 -19.91 -22.42 22.35
CA SER A 324 -21.03 -23.31 22.65
C SER A 324 -21.30 -23.42 24.15
N ASN A 325 -20.25 -23.62 24.94
CA ASN A 325 -20.35 -23.69 26.39
C ASN A 325 -20.81 -22.37 27.02
N ILE A 326 -20.35 -21.23 26.53
CA ILE A 326 -20.79 -19.90 26.99
C ILE A 326 -22.27 -19.69 26.67
N ASN A 327 -22.74 -20.07 25.48
CA ASN A 327 -24.15 -19.96 25.11
C ASN A 327 -25.05 -20.84 26.00
N LEU A 328 -24.64 -22.08 26.30
CA LEU A 328 -25.37 -22.97 27.23
C LEU A 328 -25.40 -22.36 28.63
N LEU A 329 -24.31 -21.77 29.08
CA LEU A 329 -24.21 -21.12 30.39
C LEU A 329 -25.11 -19.87 30.45
N LEU A 330 -25.15 -19.06 29.39
CA LEU A 330 -26.03 -17.90 29.30
C LEU A 330 -27.54 -18.31 29.24
N GLU A 331 -27.90 -19.39 28.54
CA GLU A 331 -29.25 -19.91 28.54
C GLU A 331 -29.62 -20.45 29.92
N SER A 332 -28.72 -21.16 30.59
CA SER A 332 -28.93 -21.64 31.95
C SER A 332 -29.16 -20.48 32.94
N ILE A 333 -28.37 -19.44 32.86
CA ILE A 333 -28.52 -18.21 33.66
C ILE A 333 -29.84 -17.49 33.34
N LYS A 334 -30.23 -17.36 32.07
CA LYS A 334 -31.52 -16.80 31.66
C LYS A 334 -32.68 -17.60 32.21
N THR A 335 -32.61 -18.94 32.13
CA THR A 335 -33.62 -19.85 32.64
C THR A 335 -33.75 -19.75 34.18
N GLN A 336 -32.63 -19.71 34.90
CA GLN A 336 -32.64 -19.49 36.35
C GLN A 336 -33.20 -18.11 36.72
N PHE A 337 -32.85 -17.06 35.98
CA PHE A 337 -33.38 -15.72 36.23
C PHE A 337 -34.89 -15.64 35.95
N PHE A 338 -35.37 -16.33 34.91
CA PHE A 338 -36.79 -16.40 34.58
C PHE A 338 -37.56 -17.23 35.57
N VAL A 339 -37.02 -18.36 36.01
CA VAL A 339 -37.64 -19.22 37.09
C VAL A 339 -37.61 -18.49 38.42
N SER A 340 -36.52 -17.80 38.78
CA SER A 340 -36.45 -16.97 39.99
C SER A 340 -37.43 -15.78 39.96
N SER A 341 -37.64 -15.17 38.79
CA SER A 341 -38.63 -14.10 38.60
C SER A 341 -40.06 -14.61 38.71
N LYS A 342 -40.34 -15.86 38.27
CA LYS A 342 -41.67 -16.49 38.36
C LYS A 342 -41.96 -17.02 39.75
N ASN A 343 -40.92 -17.37 40.51
CA ASN A 343 -41.03 -17.85 41.90
C ASN A 343 -40.93 -16.76 42.96
N ARG A 344 -40.90 -15.48 42.60
CA ARG A 344 -41.16 -14.42 43.58
C ARG A 344 -42.59 -14.56 44.08
N PRO A 345 -42.83 -14.95 45.36
CA PRO A 345 -44.17 -15.20 45.83
C PRO A 345 -44.96 -13.88 45.74
N PHE A 346 -46.12 -13.98 45.10
CA PHE A 346 -47.11 -12.92 44.99
C PHE A 346 -47.67 -12.53 46.37
N SER A 347 -46.83 -12.64 47.41
CA SER A 347 -47.19 -12.59 48.82
C SER A 347 -47.30 -11.17 49.41
N ALA A 348 -46.78 -10.15 48.76
CA ALA A 348 -46.83 -8.79 49.34
C ALA A 348 -48.13 -8.04 49.03
N ASN A 349 -48.74 -8.30 47.86
CA ASN A 349 -49.99 -7.61 47.49
C ASN A 349 -51.24 -8.36 47.97
N ALA A 350 -51.22 -9.71 48.20
CA ALA A 350 -52.32 -10.48 48.76
C ALA A 350 -52.52 -10.13 50.26
N LYS A 351 -51.48 -9.99 51.08
CA LYS A 351 -51.56 -9.54 52.46
C LYS A 351 -52.13 -8.13 52.60
N ARG A 352 -51.84 -7.24 51.70
CA ARG A 352 -52.37 -5.87 51.73
C ARG A 352 -53.86 -5.78 51.33
N LYS A 353 -54.30 -6.63 50.36
CA LYS A 353 -55.71 -6.74 49.95
C LYS A 353 -56.56 -7.40 51.00
N ASN A 354 -56.10 -8.46 51.71
CA ASN A 354 -56.80 -9.12 52.78
C ASN A 354 -56.91 -8.26 54.04
N SER A 355 -55.90 -7.46 54.37
CA SER A 355 -55.97 -6.51 55.47
C SER A 355 -56.97 -5.37 55.16
N ILE A 356 -57.07 -4.86 54.00
CA ILE A 356 -58.05 -3.84 53.60
C ILE A 356 -59.50 -4.40 53.59
N ASN A 357 -59.65 -5.64 53.18
CA ASN A 357 -60.97 -6.27 53.22
C ASN A 357 -61.51 -6.64 54.66
N SER A 358 -60.60 -7.04 55.58
CA SER A 358 -60.94 -7.24 57.00
C SER A 358 -61.30 -5.93 57.67
N TYR A 359 -60.68 -4.84 57.43
CA TYR A 359 -61.06 -3.48 57.96
C TYR A 359 -62.42 -3.03 57.40
N LYS A 360 -62.76 -3.30 56.14
CA LYS A 360 -64.08 -2.98 55.54
C LYS A 360 -65.20 -3.85 56.09
N LEU A 361 -64.95 -5.11 56.43
CA LEU A 361 -65.95 -6.03 57.06
C LEU A 361 -66.19 -5.63 58.50
N GLN A 362 -65.19 -5.29 59.30
CA GLN A 362 -65.35 -4.83 60.68
C GLN A 362 -66.12 -3.50 60.76
N ARG A 363 -65.89 -2.55 59.83
CA ARG A 363 -66.62 -1.29 59.76
C ARG A 363 -68.12 -1.47 59.39
N LYS A 364 -68.43 -2.46 58.56
CA LYS A 364 -69.83 -2.82 58.20
C LYS A 364 -70.62 -3.54 59.37
N SER A 365 -69.88 -4.30 60.18
CA SER A 365 -70.39 -4.93 61.38
C SER A 365 -70.74 -3.89 62.48
N SER A 366 -69.84 -2.94 62.71
CA SER A 366 -70.08 -1.88 63.71
C SER A 366 -71.20 -0.92 63.31
N SER A 367 -71.43 -0.64 62.05
CA SER A 367 -72.57 0.19 61.59
C SER A 367 -73.92 -0.51 61.63
N LYS A 368 -73.96 -1.82 61.58
CA LYS A 368 -75.26 -2.61 61.82
C LYS A 368 -75.63 -2.70 63.27
N LEU A 369 -74.66 -2.66 64.18
CA LEU A 369 -74.93 -2.66 65.65
C LEU A 369 -75.51 -1.36 66.15
N VAL A 370 -75.15 -0.24 65.52
CA VAL A 370 -75.66 1.10 65.88
C VAL A 370 -77.12 1.36 65.43
N ILE A 371 -77.58 0.65 64.39
CA ILE A 371 -78.94 0.80 63.83
C ILE A 371 -79.98 -0.07 64.59
N SER A 372 -79.58 -1.06 65.41
CA SER A 372 -80.47 -1.89 66.21
C SER A 372 -80.76 -1.41 67.64
N VAL A 373 -80.18 -0.25 68.07
CA VAL A 373 -80.39 0.30 69.43
C VAL A 373 -81.32 1.56 69.44
N VAL A 374 -81.76 2.02 68.27
CA VAL A 374 -82.79 3.11 68.21
C VAL A 374 -83.99 2.61 67.44
N GLY A 375 -84.93 1.95 68.13
CA GLY A 375 -86.27 1.57 67.71
C GLY A 375 -87.32 2.24 68.66
N PRO A 376 -88.47 2.49 68.21
CA PRO A 376 -89.32 3.60 68.56
C PRO A 376 -90.03 3.48 69.90
N GLY A 377 -90.17 4.61 70.53
CA GLY A 377 -91.17 4.91 71.54
C GLY A 377 -91.89 6.18 71.16
#